data_fddd7e98378fc8fa04b7f6f195c720ac
#
_entry.id   fddd7e98378fc8fa04b7f6f195c720ac
#
_cell.length_a   1.000
_cell.length_b   1.000
_cell.length_c   1.000
_cell.angle_alpha   90.00
_cell.angle_beta   90.00
_cell.angle_gamma   90.00
#
_symmetry.space_group_name_H-M   'P 1'
#
loop_
_entity.id
_entity.type
_entity.pdbx_description
1 polymer ?
#
loop_
_entity_poly.entity_id
_entity_poly.type
_entity_poly.pdbx_seq_one_letter_code
_entity_poly.pdbx_strand_id
1 'polypeptide(L)'
;MTADSLPGAGGAVGPCVVQYDVTNPGAEPFTYTITFSLMDEQGRAMSNVEETVASVGAGKTVRRTLEHGGYPGGGVLDAGRVRILDVERVPSDEAPAPASSCPASGLRLTADQGDAAMGLRVVGLHLENCGSRTYSLEGYPVLQLLDAEHQPVDGIEILRGTDGIPMAGGDEGPPRPVTLRPGESAVSGLAWRNTTEFGEAVTVPYVRVRAEAGADPVTVAPHLDLGTTGELGVRPWRKDETGAGRGTGDSGSGRPGAQGPYGMPSSS
;
A
#
# COMPACT_ATOMS: atom_id res chain seq x y z
N MET A 1 -4.48 -8.93 -21.34
CA MET A 1 -3.11 -8.38 -21.29
C MET A 1 -2.16 -9.33 -21.98
N THR A 2 -1.32 -8.84 -22.87
CA THR A 2 -0.26 -9.61 -23.52
C THR A 2 1.06 -8.89 -23.29
N ALA A 3 2.10 -9.63 -22.92
CA ALA A 3 3.46 -9.13 -22.80
C ALA A 3 4.27 -9.60 -24.03
N ASP A 4 4.99 -8.70 -24.67
CA ASP A 4 5.79 -8.99 -25.86
C ASP A 4 7.23 -8.44 -25.67
N SER A 5 8.23 -9.15 -26.20
CA SER A 5 9.65 -8.78 -26.06
C SER A 5 10.19 -8.17 -27.34
N LEU A 6 10.97 -7.10 -27.23
CA LEU A 6 11.78 -6.59 -28.34
C LEU A 6 13.13 -7.31 -28.37
N PRO A 7 13.60 -7.81 -29.57
CA PRO A 7 14.91 -8.39 -29.68
C PRO A 7 15.99 -7.30 -29.56
N GLY A 8 16.78 -7.36 -28.48
CA GLY A 8 17.90 -6.46 -28.23
C GLY A 8 19.08 -6.82 -29.15
N ALA A 9 19.61 -5.86 -29.87
CA ALA A 9 20.88 -5.95 -30.60
C ALA A 9 22.08 -5.91 -29.65
N GLY A 10 22.90 -6.90 -29.73
CA GLY A 10 24.21 -7.19 -29.20
C GLY A 10 24.90 -6.32 -28.15
N GLY A 11 25.23 -6.91 -27.00
CA GLY A 11 26.55 -6.74 -26.40
C GLY A 11 26.72 -5.68 -25.33
N ALA A 12 25.66 -5.17 -24.67
CA ALA A 12 25.76 -4.46 -23.40
C ALA A 12 24.65 -5.00 -22.46
N VAL A 13 24.96 -5.19 -21.19
CA VAL A 13 23.94 -5.51 -20.18
C VAL A 13 23.06 -4.26 -20.03
N GLY A 14 22.11 -4.09 -20.94
CA GLY A 14 21.12 -3.03 -20.92
C GLY A 14 20.00 -3.38 -19.93
N PRO A 15 19.24 -2.41 -19.47
CA PRO A 15 18.05 -2.68 -18.66
C PRO A 15 17.11 -3.60 -19.44
N CYS A 16 16.56 -4.58 -18.79
CA CYS A 16 15.55 -5.46 -19.36
C CYS A 16 14.26 -4.69 -19.59
N VAL A 17 13.77 -4.74 -20.82
CA VAL A 17 12.64 -3.97 -21.27
C VAL A 17 11.55 -4.93 -21.74
N VAL A 18 10.46 -5.04 -20.99
CA VAL A 18 9.28 -5.82 -21.38
C VAL A 18 8.12 -4.87 -21.64
N GLN A 19 7.55 -4.92 -22.84
CA GLN A 19 6.37 -4.13 -23.18
C GLN A 19 5.10 -4.88 -22.78
N TYR A 20 4.11 -4.13 -22.29
CA TYR A 20 2.79 -4.64 -21.98
C TYR A 20 1.72 -3.60 -22.29
N ASP A 21 0.51 -4.08 -22.57
CA ASP A 21 -0.65 -3.24 -22.86
C ASP A 21 -1.67 -3.35 -21.72
N VAL A 22 -2.15 -2.19 -21.25
CA VAL A 22 -3.24 -2.09 -20.27
C VAL A 22 -4.47 -1.57 -20.98
N THR A 23 -5.53 -2.37 -20.99
CA THR A 23 -6.82 -2.00 -21.60
C THR A 23 -7.86 -1.81 -20.52
N ASN A 24 -8.51 -0.66 -20.53
CA ASN A 24 -9.66 -0.38 -19.68
C ASN A 24 -10.96 -0.67 -20.46
N PRO A 25 -11.68 -1.77 -20.18
CA PRO A 25 -12.95 -2.07 -20.81
C PRO A 25 -14.13 -1.32 -20.18
N GLY A 26 -13.91 -0.60 -19.07
CA GLY A 26 -14.95 0.11 -18.32
C GLY A 26 -15.43 1.38 -19.01
N ALA A 27 -16.45 2.00 -18.42
CA ALA A 27 -17.09 3.22 -18.91
C ALA A 27 -16.49 4.51 -18.33
N GLU A 28 -15.62 4.41 -17.35
CA GLU A 28 -14.94 5.51 -16.67
C GLU A 28 -13.41 5.28 -16.63
N PRO A 29 -12.60 6.32 -16.36
CA PRO A 29 -11.16 6.14 -16.23
C PRO A 29 -10.80 5.32 -14.99
N PHE A 30 -9.86 4.37 -15.14
CA PHE A 30 -9.29 3.57 -14.06
C PHE A 30 -7.78 3.73 -13.96
N THR A 31 -7.27 3.74 -12.75
CA THR A 31 -5.87 3.57 -12.43
C THR A 31 -5.63 2.10 -12.09
N TYR A 32 -4.61 1.51 -12.74
CA TYR A 32 -4.26 0.10 -12.58
C TYR A 32 -2.97 -0.02 -11.80
N THR A 33 -2.94 -0.90 -10.82
CA THR A 33 -1.74 -1.38 -10.14
C THR A 33 -1.51 -2.82 -10.56
N ILE A 34 -0.33 -3.09 -11.13
CA ILE A 34 0.00 -4.39 -11.71
C ILE A 34 1.22 -4.93 -11.00
N THR A 35 1.09 -6.07 -10.37
CA THR A 35 2.21 -6.79 -9.77
C THR A 35 2.76 -7.82 -10.74
N PHE A 36 4.00 -7.62 -11.16
CA PHE A 36 4.76 -8.55 -11.98
C PHE A 36 5.66 -9.41 -11.11
N SER A 37 5.68 -10.71 -11.35
CA SER A 37 6.67 -11.62 -10.78
C SER A 37 7.77 -11.89 -11.80
N LEU A 38 9.00 -11.61 -11.41
CA LEU A 38 10.20 -11.87 -12.21
C LEU A 38 10.72 -13.27 -11.89
N MET A 39 10.91 -14.09 -12.91
CA MET A 39 11.26 -15.51 -12.80
C MET A 39 12.70 -15.76 -13.20
N ASP A 40 13.38 -16.70 -12.53
CA ASP A 40 14.68 -17.22 -12.98
C ASP A 40 14.55 -18.16 -14.19
N GLU A 41 15.69 -18.67 -14.65
CA GLU A 41 15.76 -19.63 -15.79
C GLU A 41 15.05 -20.96 -15.49
N GLN A 42 14.87 -21.29 -14.24
CA GLN A 42 14.16 -22.47 -13.79
C GLN A 42 12.66 -22.21 -13.51
N GLY A 43 12.19 -20.98 -13.76
CA GLY A 43 10.81 -20.60 -13.56
C GLY A 43 10.44 -20.35 -12.09
N ARG A 44 11.41 -20.09 -11.21
CA ARG A 44 11.18 -19.74 -9.80
C ARG A 44 11.06 -18.23 -9.67
N ALA A 45 10.13 -17.76 -8.86
CA ALA A 45 9.97 -16.33 -8.56
C ALA A 45 11.22 -15.81 -7.82
N MET A 46 11.78 -14.70 -8.33
CA MET A 46 12.96 -14.02 -7.77
C MET A 46 12.58 -12.75 -7.04
N SER A 47 11.69 -11.96 -7.63
CA SER A 47 11.22 -10.70 -7.07
C SER A 47 9.89 -10.32 -7.69
N ASN A 48 9.14 -9.46 -6.98
CA ASN A 48 7.96 -8.82 -7.52
C ASN A 48 8.23 -7.34 -7.77
N VAL A 49 7.65 -6.82 -8.84
CA VAL A 49 7.71 -5.40 -9.21
C VAL A 49 6.29 -4.91 -9.40
N GLU A 50 5.97 -3.80 -8.77
CA GLU A 50 4.67 -3.16 -8.89
C GLU A 50 4.77 -1.95 -9.82
N GLU A 51 3.85 -1.86 -10.76
CA GLU A 51 3.74 -0.78 -11.73
C GLU A 51 2.36 -0.15 -11.67
N THR A 52 2.30 1.18 -11.56
CA THR A 52 1.05 1.92 -11.60
C THR A 52 0.84 2.58 -12.95
N VAL A 53 -0.28 2.29 -13.61
CA VAL A 53 -0.72 2.94 -14.85
C VAL A 53 -1.91 3.82 -14.55
N ALA A 54 -1.63 5.10 -14.33
CA ALA A 54 -2.64 6.06 -13.92
C ALA A 54 -3.58 6.44 -15.07
N SER A 55 -4.85 6.59 -14.75
CA SER A 55 -5.90 7.23 -15.56
C SER A 55 -6.02 6.69 -16.99
N VAL A 56 -6.16 5.37 -17.13
CA VAL A 56 -6.49 4.76 -18.40
C VAL A 56 -7.95 5.06 -18.73
N GLY A 57 -8.19 5.87 -19.75
CA GLY A 57 -9.54 6.32 -20.12
C GLY A 57 -10.45 5.17 -20.53
N ALA A 58 -11.78 5.39 -20.47
CA ALA A 58 -12.80 4.44 -20.86
C ALA A 58 -12.57 3.88 -22.29
N GLY A 59 -12.54 2.56 -22.42
CA GLY A 59 -12.32 1.86 -23.69
C GLY A 59 -10.91 2.07 -24.29
N LYS A 60 -9.94 2.61 -23.57
CA LYS A 60 -8.60 2.89 -24.07
C LYS A 60 -7.62 1.77 -23.72
N THR A 61 -6.62 1.63 -24.59
CA THR A 61 -5.44 0.82 -24.35
C THR A 61 -4.22 1.72 -24.27
N VAL A 62 -3.39 1.51 -23.26
CA VAL A 62 -2.14 2.24 -23.04
C VAL A 62 -0.99 1.25 -23.02
N ARG A 63 0.02 1.47 -23.87
CA ARG A 63 1.26 0.70 -23.87
C ARG A 63 2.23 1.23 -22.85
N ARG A 64 2.86 0.34 -22.10
CA ARG A 64 3.87 0.63 -21.07
C ARG A 64 5.06 -0.30 -21.24
N THR A 65 6.12 0.09 -20.58
CA THR A 65 7.38 -0.64 -20.57
C THR A 65 7.75 -0.91 -19.12
N LEU A 66 7.93 -2.19 -18.76
CA LEU A 66 8.52 -2.59 -17.50
C LEU A 66 10.04 -2.51 -17.67
N GLU A 67 10.67 -1.60 -16.91
CA GLU A 67 12.11 -1.46 -16.84
C GLU A 67 12.60 -1.96 -15.48
N HIS A 68 13.45 -2.97 -15.48
CA HIS A 68 14.07 -3.47 -14.24
C HIS A 68 15.58 -3.38 -14.33
N GLY A 69 16.17 -2.55 -13.47
CA GLY A 69 17.62 -2.38 -13.38
C GLY A 69 18.29 -3.53 -12.66
N GLY A 70 19.05 -4.35 -13.39
CA GLY A 70 19.92 -5.35 -12.78
C GLY A 70 19.20 -6.60 -12.26
N TYR A 71 19.08 -7.59 -13.13
CA TYR A 71 18.61 -8.93 -12.73
C TYR A 71 19.62 -9.60 -11.79
N PRO A 72 19.24 -10.07 -10.60
CA PRO A 72 20.13 -10.85 -9.73
C PRO A 72 20.53 -12.14 -10.45
N GLY A 73 21.78 -12.23 -10.91
CA GLY A 73 22.28 -13.38 -11.71
C GLY A 73 22.79 -13.02 -13.10
N GLY A 74 22.69 -11.75 -13.54
CA GLY A 74 23.34 -11.24 -14.76
C GLY A 74 22.73 -11.68 -16.07
N GLY A 75 21.49 -12.17 -16.08
CA GLY A 75 20.76 -12.57 -17.29
C GLY A 75 19.91 -11.45 -17.88
N VAL A 76 19.49 -11.62 -19.13
CA VAL A 76 18.50 -10.73 -19.78
C VAL A 76 17.10 -11.17 -19.36
N LEU A 77 16.31 -10.25 -18.87
CA LEU A 77 14.89 -10.48 -18.62
C LEU A 77 14.17 -10.47 -19.98
N ASP A 78 13.51 -11.54 -20.34
CA ASP A 78 12.62 -11.59 -21.50
C ASP A 78 11.17 -11.74 -21.07
N ALA A 79 10.20 -11.58 -21.98
CA ALA A 79 8.79 -11.70 -21.65
C ALA A 79 8.40 -13.08 -21.08
N GLY A 80 9.15 -14.14 -21.43
CA GLY A 80 8.93 -15.48 -20.91
C GLY A 80 9.25 -15.61 -19.42
N ARG A 81 10.01 -14.67 -18.86
CA ARG A 81 10.41 -14.62 -17.44
C ARG A 81 9.62 -13.62 -16.62
N VAL A 82 8.61 -12.98 -17.18
CA VAL A 82 7.73 -12.06 -16.48
C VAL A 82 6.32 -12.64 -16.45
N ARG A 83 5.75 -12.72 -15.29
CA ARG A 83 4.35 -13.12 -15.10
C ARG A 83 3.59 -12.01 -14.42
N ILE A 84 2.36 -11.77 -14.84
CA ILE A 84 1.42 -10.95 -14.11
C ILE A 84 0.92 -11.80 -12.94
N LEU A 85 1.20 -11.35 -11.73
CA LEU A 85 0.76 -11.99 -10.50
C LEU A 85 -0.61 -11.49 -10.10
N ASP A 86 -0.79 -10.16 -10.16
CA ASP A 86 -2.03 -9.52 -9.78
C ASP A 86 -2.29 -8.25 -10.59
N VAL A 87 -3.56 -7.87 -10.71
CA VAL A 87 -4.01 -6.64 -11.38
C VAL A 87 -5.15 -6.03 -10.59
N GLU A 88 -4.87 -4.98 -9.91
CA GLU A 88 -5.86 -4.13 -9.24
C GLU A 88 -6.26 -2.98 -10.14
N ARG A 89 -7.47 -2.50 -9.97
CA ARG A 89 -7.95 -1.28 -10.62
C ARG A 89 -8.84 -0.49 -9.68
N VAL A 90 -8.67 0.81 -9.66
CA VAL A 90 -9.52 1.71 -8.89
C VAL A 90 -9.98 2.89 -9.76
N PRO A 91 -11.17 3.48 -9.55
CA PRO A 91 -11.57 4.69 -10.23
C PRO A 91 -10.47 5.75 -10.10
N SER A 92 -10.10 6.42 -11.19
CA SER A 92 -8.92 7.30 -11.19
C SER A 92 -9.05 8.52 -10.29
N ASP A 93 -10.25 8.97 -10.04
CA ASP A 93 -10.57 10.07 -9.12
C ASP A 93 -10.54 9.65 -7.64
N GLU A 94 -10.57 8.34 -7.37
CA GLU A 94 -10.45 7.74 -6.04
C GLU A 94 -9.11 7.03 -5.81
N ALA A 95 -8.22 7.03 -6.80
CA ALA A 95 -6.93 6.34 -6.69
C ALA A 95 -6.03 7.02 -5.64
N PRO A 96 -5.31 6.23 -4.81
CA PRO A 96 -4.31 6.78 -3.92
C PRO A 96 -3.29 7.63 -4.68
N ALA A 97 -3.04 8.83 -4.19
CA ALA A 97 -2.06 9.72 -4.83
C ALA A 97 -0.63 9.20 -4.57
N PRO A 98 0.25 9.23 -5.59
CA PRO A 98 1.63 8.83 -5.41
C PRO A 98 2.36 9.76 -4.41
N ALA A 99 3.42 9.26 -3.78
CA ALA A 99 4.17 10.01 -2.77
C ALA A 99 4.74 11.35 -3.27
N SER A 100 4.95 11.46 -4.59
CA SER A 100 5.46 12.68 -5.24
C SER A 100 4.40 13.77 -5.49
N SER A 101 3.11 13.50 -5.22
CA SER A 101 2.02 14.46 -5.49
C SER A 101 1.10 14.62 -4.28
N CYS A 102 0.48 15.78 -4.19
CA CYS A 102 -0.53 16.08 -3.18
C CYS A 102 -1.87 16.32 -3.89
N PRO A 103 -2.94 15.60 -3.51
CA PRO A 103 -4.28 15.84 -4.05
C PRO A 103 -4.78 17.26 -3.80
N ALA A 104 -5.77 17.69 -4.57
CA ALA A 104 -6.38 19.02 -4.41
C ALA A 104 -7.00 19.23 -3.01
N SER A 105 -7.44 18.15 -2.36
CA SER A 105 -7.90 18.16 -0.98
C SER A 105 -6.81 18.55 0.03
N GLY A 106 -5.53 18.40 -0.33
CA GLY A 106 -4.39 18.55 0.58
C GLY A 106 -4.15 17.34 1.49
N LEU A 107 -4.92 16.27 1.30
CA LEU A 107 -4.83 15.05 2.11
C LEU A 107 -4.46 13.86 1.22
N ARG A 108 -3.41 13.15 1.59
CA ARG A 108 -3.02 11.90 0.94
C ARG A 108 -3.33 10.73 1.87
N LEU A 109 -4.23 9.86 1.43
CA LEU A 109 -4.60 8.65 2.14
C LEU A 109 -4.01 7.44 1.40
N THR A 110 -3.40 6.55 2.15
CA THR A 110 -2.82 5.29 1.65
C THR A 110 -3.09 4.16 2.63
N ALA A 111 -3.02 2.92 2.17
CA ALA A 111 -2.96 1.73 2.98
C ALA A 111 -1.57 1.08 2.86
N ASP A 112 -1.13 0.41 3.92
CA ASP A 112 0.06 -0.45 3.86
C ASP A 112 -0.30 -1.86 3.35
N GLN A 113 0.72 -2.72 3.21
CA GLN A 113 0.53 -4.11 2.78
C GLN A 113 -0.06 -4.99 3.88
N GLY A 114 -0.16 -4.46 5.11
CA GLY A 114 -0.68 -5.18 6.27
C GLY A 114 0.22 -6.30 6.77
N ASP A 115 -0.24 -6.87 7.87
CA ASP A 115 0.39 -8.00 8.55
C ASP A 115 -0.61 -9.12 8.83
N ALA A 116 -0.09 -10.34 8.95
CA ALA A 116 -0.89 -11.52 9.21
C ALA A 116 -0.23 -12.43 10.25
N ALA A 117 -0.96 -12.76 11.30
CA ALA A 117 -0.50 -13.67 12.33
C ALA A 117 -1.65 -14.51 12.88
N MET A 118 -1.51 -15.84 12.85
CA MET A 118 -2.45 -16.79 13.48
C MET A 118 -3.93 -16.54 13.12
N GLY A 119 -4.20 -16.17 11.85
CA GLY A 119 -5.54 -15.87 11.36
C GLY A 119 -6.04 -14.46 11.66
N LEU A 120 -5.32 -13.66 12.43
CA LEU A 120 -5.51 -12.21 12.49
C LEU A 120 -4.89 -11.56 11.25
N ARG A 121 -5.59 -10.58 10.71
CA ARG A 121 -5.12 -9.68 9.64
C ARG A 121 -5.25 -8.25 10.13
N VAL A 122 -4.27 -7.43 9.79
CA VAL A 122 -4.29 -6.00 10.06
C VAL A 122 -3.75 -5.24 8.85
N VAL A 123 -4.34 -4.10 8.55
CA VAL A 123 -3.88 -3.16 7.52
C VAL A 123 -3.89 -1.77 8.11
N GLY A 124 -2.78 -1.06 8.02
CA GLY A 124 -2.67 0.32 8.44
C GLY A 124 -3.23 1.27 7.38
N LEU A 125 -3.93 2.31 7.84
CA LEU A 125 -4.36 3.44 7.02
C LEU A 125 -3.55 4.66 7.45
N HIS A 126 -2.97 5.35 6.47
CA HIS A 126 -2.13 6.51 6.68
C HIS A 126 -2.76 7.73 6.01
N LEU A 127 -2.96 8.79 6.78
CA LEU A 127 -3.49 10.06 6.31
C LEU A 127 -2.44 11.15 6.52
N GLU A 128 -1.86 11.66 5.45
CA GLU A 128 -0.90 12.75 5.48
C GLU A 128 -1.55 14.07 5.06
N ASN A 129 -1.33 15.11 5.83
CA ASN A 129 -1.61 16.47 5.39
C ASN A 129 -0.44 16.98 4.54
N CYS A 130 -0.48 16.72 3.24
CA CYS A 130 0.49 17.22 2.26
C CYS A 130 0.14 18.63 1.76
N GLY A 131 -0.97 19.21 2.21
CA GLY A 131 -1.42 20.56 1.85
C GLY A 131 -0.71 21.66 2.64
N SER A 132 -1.20 22.88 2.48
CA SER A 132 -0.63 24.06 3.14
C SER A 132 -1.42 24.57 4.34
N ARG A 133 -2.58 23.99 4.63
CA ARG A 133 -3.47 24.38 5.74
C ARG A 133 -3.51 23.28 6.79
N THR A 134 -3.67 23.67 8.05
CA THR A 134 -3.93 22.73 9.13
C THR A 134 -5.25 22.01 8.89
N TYR A 135 -5.26 20.69 9.10
CA TYR A 135 -6.45 19.84 9.02
C TYR A 135 -6.73 19.23 10.40
N SER A 136 -8.00 19.19 10.80
CA SER A 136 -8.43 18.60 12.06
C SER A 136 -9.53 17.58 11.79
N LEU A 137 -9.41 16.41 12.43
CA LEU A 137 -10.39 15.33 12.34
C LEU A 137 -10.55 14.65 13.71
N GLU A 138 -11.66 13.94 13.87
CA GLU A 138 -11.94 13.15 15.07
C GLU A 138 -12.74 11.91 14.68
N GLY A 139 -12.51 10.80 15.37
CA GLY A 139 -13.29 9.58 15.21
C GLY A 139 -12.60 8.54 14.36
N TYR A 140 -13.36 7.90 13.50
CA TYR A 140 -12.96 6.75 12.68
C TYR A 140 -13.02 7.09 11.20
N PRO A 141 -12.17 6.48 10.36
CA PRO A 141 -12.39 6.53 8.92
C PRO A 141 -13.79 5.99 8.57
N VAL A 142 -14.40 6.60 7.56
CA VAL A 142 -15.67 6.11 7.02
C VAL A 142 -15.37 5.15 5.89
N LEU A 143 -15.87 3.92 6.00
CA LEU A 143 -15.58 2.83 5.07
C LEU A 143 -16.81 2.46 4.26
N GLN A 144 -16.57 2.11 2.99
CA GLN A 144 -17.50 1.38 2.14
C GLN A 144 -16.75 0.20 1.52
N LEU A 145 -17.24 -0.99 1.75
CA LEU A 145 -16.66 -2.23 1.23
C LEU A 145 -17.16 -2.46 -0.18
N LEU A 146 -16.26 -2.84 -1.10
CA LEU A 146 -16.57 -2.99 -2.51
C LEU A 146 -16.06 -4.34 -3.04
N ASP A 147 -16.84 -4.95 -3.91
CA ASP A 147 -16.47 -6.16 -4.64
C ASP A 147 -15.52 -5.88 -5.82
N ALA A 148 -15.19 -6.89 -6.61
CA ALA A 148 -14.31 -6.78 -7.77
C ALA A 148 -14.87 -5.89 -8.89
N GLU A 149 -16.18 -5.69 -8.93
CA GLU A 149 -16.91 -4.81 -9.84
C GLU A 149 -17.14 -3.41 -9.26
N HIS A 150 -16.58 -3.13 -8.08
CA HIS A 150 -16.74 -1.89 -7.29
C HIS A 150 -18.19 -1.65 -6.84
N GLN A 151 -18.98 -2.73 -6.68
CA GLN A 151 -20.30 -2.62 -6.08
C GLN A 151 -20.21 -2.76 -4.56
N PRO A 152 -21.09 -2.08 -3.81
CA PRO A 152 -21.12 -2.23 -2.36
C PRO A 152 -21.35 -3.67 -1.92
N VAL A 153 -20.58 -4.12 -0.95
CA VAL A 153 -20.75 -5.42 -0.28
C VAL A 153 -21.48 -5.19 1.01
N ASP A 154 -22.64 -5.82 1.14
CA ASP A 154 -23.48 -5.77 2.34
C ASP A 154 -23.23 -6.97 3.25
N GLY A 155 -23.76 -6.91 4.49
CA GLY A 155 -23.74 -8.02 5.44
C GLY A 155 -22.44 -8.13 6.26
N ILE A 156 -21.50 -7.20 6.11
CA ILE A 156 -20.30 -7.12 6.93
C ILE A 156 -20.52 -6.12 8.06
N GLU A 157 -20.30 -6.56 9.29
CA GLU A 157 -20.36 -5.68 10.47
C GLU A 157 -19.06 -4.91 10.64
N ILE A 158 -19.13 -3.56 10.52
CA ILE A 158 -17.99 -2.67 10.73
C ILE A 158 -18.02 -2.20 12.18
N LEU A 159 -17.12 -2.74 12.99
CA LEU A 159 -16.97 -2.44 14.41
C LEU A 159 -16.12 -1.18 14.63
N ARG A 160 -16.57 -0.28 15.51
CA ARG A 160 -15.77 0.86 15.94
C ARG A 160 -14.84 0.43 17.07
N GLY A 161 -13.54 0.36 16.78
CA GLY A 161 -12.52 -0.26 17.61
C GLY A 161 -12.24 -1.70 17.19
N THR A 162 -11.26 -2.31 17.83
CA THR A 162 -10.84 -3.70 17.55
C THR A 162 -11.10 -4.64 18.73
N ASP A 163 -11.78 -4.19 19.78
CA ASP A 163 -12.06 -4.99 20.99
C ASP A 163 -12.89 -6.25 20.70
N GLY A 164 -13.78 -6.18 19.68
CA GLY A 164 -14.55 -7.32 19.20
C GLY A 164 -13.73 -8.32 18.35
N ILE A 165 -12.56 -7.96 17.89
CA ILE A 165 -11.71 -8.81 17.03
C ILE A 165 -10.68 -9.55 17.89
N PRO A 166 -10.79 -10.88 18.06
CA PRO A 166 -9.88 -11.64 18.91
C PRO A 166 -8.42 -11.47 18.50
N MET A 167 -7.54 -11.19 19.44
CA MET A 167 -6.10 -10.97 19.28
C MET A 167 -5.71 -9.70 18.51
N ALA A 168 -6.65 -8.85 18.08
CA ALA A 168 -6.32 -7.59 17.41
C ALA A 168 -5.61 -6.59 18.32
N GLY A 169 -5.66 -6.84 19.64
CA GLY A 169 -4.88 -6.17 20.68
C GLY A 169 -5.24 -4.70 20.90
N GLY A 170 -5.10 -4.27 22.15
CA GLY A 170 -4.98 -2.87 22.54
C GLY A 170 -6.28 -2.15 22.86
N ASP A 171 -6.36 -1.68 24.10
CA ASP A 171 -7.25 -0.59 24.47
C ASP A 171 -6.81 0.67 23.73
N GLU A 172 -7.42 0.93 22.58
CA GLU A 172 -7.15 2.14 21.79
C GLU A 172 -7.77 3.37 22.45
N GLY A 173 -8.59 3.16 23.45
CA GLY A 173 -9.37 4.19 24.13
C GLY A 173 -10.34 4.93 23.17
N PRO A 174 -11.11 5.88 23.70
CA PRO A 174 -12.05 6.63 22.87
C PRO A 174 -11.34 7.49 21.82
N PRO A 175 -12.00 7.81 20.70
CA PRO A 175 -11.51 8.78 19.74
C PRO A 175 -11.12 10.10 20.41
N ARG A 176 -10.10 10.76 19.89
CA ARG A 176 -9.64 12.07 20.34
C ARG A 176 -9.43 12.97 19.12
N PRO A 177 -9.65 14.29 19.26
CA PRO A 177 -9.33 15.22 18.21
C PRO A 177 -7.86 15.11 17.77
N VAL A 178 -7.63 15.03 16.47
CA VAL A 178 -6.31 15.00 15.85
C VAL A 178 -6.17 16.24 15.00
N THR A 179 -5.09 16.99 15.19
CA THR A 179 -4.76 18.17 14.37
C THR A 179 -3.47 17.91 13.65
N LEU A 180 -3.52 18.00 12.31
CA LEU A 180 -2.40 17.78 11.40
C LEU A 180 -1.98 19.11 10.78
N ARG A 181 -0.77 19.57 11.09
CA ARG A 181 -0.12 20.67 10.38
C ARG A 181 0.37 20.14 9.02
N PRO A 182 0.72 21.03 8.07
CA PRO A 182 1.39 20.61 6.84
C PRO A 182 2.60 19.70 7.11
N GLY A 183 2.62 18.54 6.44
CA GLY A 183 3.64 17.50 6.60
C GLY A 183 3.43 16.55 7.78
N GLU A 184 2.40 16.74 8.60
CA GLU A 184 2.07 15.79 9.68
C GLU A 184 1.07 14.73 9.22
N SER A 185 1.08 13.57 9.89
CA SER A 185 0.27 12.41 9.54
C SER A 185 -0.56 11.91 10.71
N ALA A 186 -1.65 11.24 10.37
CA ALA A 186 -2.43 10.40 11.27
C ALA A 186 -2.44 8.95 10.77
N VAL A 187 -2.62 8.03 11.68
CA VAL A 187 -2.76 6.60 11.42
C VAL A 187 -4.07 6.08 11.96
N SER A 188 -4.62 5.12 11.27
CA SER A 188 -5.76 4.30 11.67
C SER A 188 -5.46 2.86 11.24
N GLY A 189 -6.41 1.96 11.32
CA GLY A 189 -6.18 0.59 10.86
C GLY A 189 -7.45 -0.21 10.78
N LEU A 190 -7.37 -1.26 9.99
CA LEU A 190 -8.37 -2.30 9.82
C LEU A 190 -7.85 -3.57 10.50
N ALA A 191 -8.72 -4.30 11.18
CA ALA A 191 -8.36 -5.59 11.78
C ALA A 191 -9.52 -6.57 11.61
N TRP A 192 -9.21 -7.81 11.24
CA TRP A 192 -10.21 -8.85 11.07
C TRP A 192 -9.63 -10.25 11.29
N ARG A 193 -10.51 -11.24 11.34
CA ARG A 193 -10.12 -12.66 11.38
C ARG A 193 -10.51 -13.33 10.08
N ASN A 194 -9.59 -14.09 9.50
CA ASN A 194 -9.89 -14.90 8.31
C ASN A 194 -10.31 -16.34 8.67
N THR A 195 -10.94 -16.51 9.83
CA THR A 195 -11.41 -17.82 10.28
C THR A 195 -12.55 -18.30 9.40
N THR A 196 -12.46 -19.53 8.94
CA THR A 196 -13.52 -20.19 8.16
C THR A 196 -14.10 -21.32 9.02
N GLU A 197 -15.36 -21.18 9.41
CA GLU A 197 -16.12 -22.21 10.16
C GLU A 197 -17.24 -22.76 9.25
N PHE A 198 -18.48 -22.33 9.46
CA PHE A 198 -19.63 -22.70 8.65
C PHE A 198 -20.14 -21.50 7.87
N GLY A 199 -20.45 -21.69 6.59
CA GLY A 199 -20.95 -20.63 5.71
C GLY A 199 -20.02 -20.35 4.54
N GLU A 200 -20.39 -19.36 3.74
CA GLU A 200 -19.61 -18.89 2.61
C GLU A 200 -18.57 -17.87 3.09
N ALA A 201 -17.32 -18.07 2.68
CA ALA A 201 -16.27 -17.12 2.99
C ALA A 201 -16.43 -15.84 2.15
N VAL A 202 -16.30 -14.68 2.79
CA VAL A 202 -16.44 -13.38 2.14
C VAL A 202 -15.05 -12.78 1.88
N THR A 203 -14.84 -12.37 0.63
CA THR A 203 -13.66 -11.62 0.21
C THR A 203 -14.09 -10.26 -0.31
N VAL A 204 -13.44 -9.21 0.18
CA VAL A 204 -13.68 -7.83 -0.21
C VAL A 204 -12.38 -7.24 -0.73
N PRO A 205 -12.17 -7.17 -2.05
CA PRO A 205 -10.90 -6.70 -2.61
C PRO A 205 -10.65 -5.21 -2.36
N TYR A 206 -11.70 -4.38 -2.37
CA TYR A 206 -11.55 -2.93 -2.30
C TYR A 206 -12.28 -2.32 -1.10
N VAL A 207 -11.67 -1.29 -0.54
CA VAL A 207 -12.28 -0.46 0.51
C VAL A 207 -12.20 1.00 0.09
N ARG A 208 -13.34 1.64 -0.07
CA ARG A 208 -13.45 3.08 -0.25
C ARG A 208 -13.40 3.74 1.11
N VAL A 209 -12.37 4.54 1.35
CA VAL A 209 -12.06 5.18 2.63
C VAL A 209 -12.25 6.68 2.51
N ARG A 210 -12.94 7.28 3.47
CA ARG A 210 -12.96 8.74 3.68
C ARG A 210 -12.33 9.05 5.03
N ALA A 211 -11.51 10.08 5.11
CA ALA A 211 -10.91 10.50 6.38
C ALA A 211 -11.99 10.81 7.43
N GLU A 212 -13.07 11.44 7.00
CA GLU A 212 -14.28 11.74 7.78
C GLU A 212 -15.50 11.85 6.86
N ALA A 213 -16.69 11.98 7.44
CA ALA A 213 -17.91 12.17 6.66
C ALA A 213 -17.82 13.44 5.79
N GLY A 214 -18.05 13.29 4.48
CA GLY A 214 -17.97 14.39 3.51
C GLY A 214 -16.59 14.65 2.93
N ALA A 215 -15.53 14.02 3.42
CA ALA A 215 -14.21 14.08 2.78
C ALA A 215 -14.20 13.32 1.43
N ASP A 216 -13.27 13.69 0.55
CA ASP A 216 -13.07 12.99 -0.71
C ASP A 216 -12.72 11.52 -0.45
N PRO A 217 -13.27 10.58 -1.21
CA PRO A 217 -12.97 9.16 -1.06
C PRO A 217 -11.62 8.82 -1.67
N VAL A 218 -10.96 7.83 -1.08
CA VAL A 218 -9.83 7.12 -1.67
C VAL A 218 -10.11 5.63 -1.60
N THR A 219 -10.01 4.94 -2.72
CA THR A 219 -10.21 3.50 -2.79
C THR A 219 -8.86 2.79 -2.70
N VAL A 220 -8.71 1.94 -1.69
CA VAL A 220 -7.54 1.10 -1.46
C VAL A 220 -7.89 -0.37 -1.67
N ALA A 221 -6.89 -1.20 -1.94
CA ALA A 221 -7.06 -2.63 -2.26
C ALA A 221 -6.41 -3.54 -1.20
N PRO A 222 -6.93 -3.60 0.03
CA PRO A 222 -6.36 -4.42 1.10
C PRO A 222 -6.69 -5.91 0.97
N HIS A 223 -7.51 -6.33 0.00
CA HIS A 223 -7.91 -7.73 -0.22
C HIS A 223 -8.39 -8.42 1.06
N LEU A 224 -9.44 -7.87 1.69
CA LEU A 224 -9.97 -8.40 2.93
C LEU A 224 -10.52 -9.83 2.73
N ASP A 225 -9.84 -10.81 3.31
CA ASP A 225 -10.26 -12.22 3.41
C ASP A 225 -10.99 -12.44 4.74
N LEU A 226 -12.24 -11.96 4.84
CA LEU A 226 -13.00 -11.93 6.10
C LEU A 226 -13.43 -13.32 6.60
N GLY A 227 -13.15 -14.39 5.85
CA GLY A 227 -13.60 -15.73 6.21
C GLY A 227 -15.12 -15.78 6.33
N THR A 228 -15.59 -16.46 7.35
CA THR A 228 -17.03 -16.55 7.66
C THR A 228 -17.44 -15.68 8.85
N THR A 229 -16.53 -14.86 9.40
CA THR A 229 -16.84 -14.02 10.57
C THR A 229 -17.74 -12.85 10.20
N GLY A 230 -17.51 -12.26 9.01
CA GLY A 230 -18.28 -11.09 8.57
C GLY A 230 -18.06 -9.84 9.42
N GLU A 231 -16.96 -9.77 10.16
CA GLU A 231 -16.64 -8.66 11.06
C GLU A 231 -15.33 -7.97 10.67
N LEU A 232 -15.35 -6.64 10.69
CA LEU A 232 -14.21 -5.78 10.41
C LEU A 232 -14.07 -4.72 11.49
N GLY A 233 -13.02 -4.77 12.30
CA GLY A 233 -12.68 -3.76 13.29
C GLY A 233 -11.97 -2.58 12.64
N VAL A 234 -12.34 -1.36 13.03
CA VAL A 234 -11.73 -0.12 12.53
C VAL A 234 -11.20 0.70 13.70
N ARG A 235 -9.93 1.08 13.65
CA ARG A 235 -9.28 1.90 14.68
C ARG A 235 -9.64 3.37 14.51
N PRO A 236 -9.72 4.14 15.61
CA PRO A 236 -9.87 5.58 15.49
C PRO A 236 -8.59 6.21 14.95
N TRP A 237 -8.70 7.37 14.32
CA TRP A 237 -7.53 8.16 13.92
C TRP A 237 -6.69 8.54 15.14
N ARG A 238 -5.37 8.38 15.00
CA ARG A 238 -4.36 8.83 15.96
C ARG A 238 -3.27 9.60 15.22
N LYS A 239 -2.71 10.61 15.88
CA LYS A 239 -1.54 11.30 15.32
C LYS A 239 -0.37 10.31 15.20
N ASP A 240 0.28 10.30 14.05
CA ASP A 240 1.50 9.52 13.86
C ASP A 240 2.68 10.25 14.51
N GLU A 241 3.13 9.74 15.66
CA GLU A 241 4.27 10.29 16.39
C GLU A 241 5.61 9.82 15.81
N THR A 242 5.63 8.78 14.98
CA THR A 242 6.85 8.21 14.39
C THR A 242 7.35 9.01 13.18
N GLY A 243 6.45 9.70 12.47
CA GLY A 243 6.77 10.55 11.31
C GLY A 243 7.39 11.90 11.66
N ALA A 244 7.25 12.38 12.89
CA ALA A 244 7.74 13.69 13.33
C ALA A 244 9.29 13.81 13.40
N GLY A 245 10.03 12.71 13.18
CA GLY A 245 11.49 12.64 13.26
C GLY A 245 12.25 12.75 11.95
N ARG A 246 11.60 12.88 10.78
CA ARG A 246 12.30 12.98 9.48
C ARG A 246 12.45 14.41 8.96
N GLY A 247 12.58 15.37 9.86
CA GLY A 247 12.90 16.76 9.55
C GLY A 247 14.37 17.05 9.79
N THR A 248 15.11 17.30 8.71
CA THR A 248 16.45 17.95 8.65
C THR A 248 17.48 17.46 9.67
N GLY A 249 18.20 16.39 9.33
CA GLY A 249 19.49 16.06 9.92
C GLY A 249 20.49 17.14 9.54
N ASP A 250 20.80 18.01 10.48
CA ASP A 250 21.92 18.93 10.46
C ASP A 250 23.22 18.13 10.31
N SER A 251 23.92 18.37 9.22
CA SER A 251 25.26 17.81 8.95
C SER A 251 26.30 18.54 9.80
N GLY A 252 26.29 18.24 11.08
CA GLY A 252 27.35 18.65 12.00
C GLY A 252 28.58 17.76 11.87
N SER A 253 29.55 18.21 11.07
CA SER A 253 30.88 17.64 11.00
C SER A 253 31.63 17.81 12.36
N GLY A 254 31.68 16.75 13.14
CA GLY A 254 32.50 16.62 14.34
C GLY A 254 33.61 15.58 14.15
N ARG A 255 34.81 16.05 13.97
CA ARG A 255 36.09 15.32 13.79
C ARG A 255 36.43 14.49 15.03
N PRO A 256 37.01 13.29 14.92
CA PRO A 256 37.43 12.50 16.08
C PRO A 256 38.76 12.98 16.59
N GLY A 257 38.80 13.29 17.87
CA GLY A 257 40.06 13.52 18.64
C GLY A 257 40.61 12.17 19.11
N ALA A 258 41.92 12.02 18.92
CA ALA A 258 42.70 10.82 19.11
C ALA A 258 43.19 10.64 20.57
N GLN A 259 43.52 9.37 20.88
CA GLN A 259 44.59 8.86 21.74
C GLN A 259 44.41 8.89 23.26
N GLY A 260 44.58 7.75 23.83
CA GLY A 260 45.83 7.14 24.30
C GLY A 260 45.62 6.12 25.41
N PRO A 261 46.66 5.43 25.84
CA PRO A 261 46.62 3.98 25.95
C PRO A 261 46.81 3.45 27.39
N TYR A 262 46.68 2.13 27.49
CA TYR A 262 47.29 1.22 28.48
C TYR A 262 46.83 1.20 29.96
N GLY A 263 46.52 0.01 30.37
CA GLY A 263 46.52 -0.43 31.76
C GLY A 263 45.96 -1.80 31.96
N MET A 264 46.71 -2.88 31.62
CA MET A 264 46.55 -4.15 32.31
C MET A 264 47.13 -4.05 33.73
N PRO A 265 46.60 -4.85 34.65
CA PRO A 265 47.49 -5.68 35.46
C PRO A 265 47.07 -7.14 35.52
N SER A 266 48.11 -7.94 35.49
CA SER A 266 48.15 -9.37 35.72
C SER A 266 48.03 -9.75 37.19
N SER A 267 47.48 -10.94 37.40
CA SER A 267 47.85 -11.99 38.37
C SER A 267 47.95 -11.69 39.87
N SER A 268 47.14 -12.37 40.61
CA SER A 268 47.56 -13.44 41.56
C SER A 268 46.34 -14.24 41.96
#